data_b277f69ee0f20e71017d548356e66307
#
_entry.id   b277f69ee0f20e71017d548356e66307
#
_cell.length_a   1.000
_cell.length_b   1.000
_cell.length_c   1.000
_cell.angle_alpha   90.00
_cell.angle_beta   90.00
_cell.angle_gamma   90.00
#
_symmetry.space_group_name_H-M   'P 1'
#
loop_
_entity.id
_entity.type
_entity.pdbx_description
1 polymer ?
#
loop_
_entity_poly.entity_id
_entity_poly.type
_entity_poly.pdbx_seq_one_letter_code
_entity_poly.pdbx_strand_id
1 'polypeptide(L)'
;MIRLKTKVVIIGGGPAGLLLSQLLHTRDIESIILEQKTKAYVLGRIRAGILERGLVNLIEEAGCSNRMHAEGFVHSGTLVSYDKEIFRINFS
;
A
#
# COMPACT_ATOMS: atom_id res chain seq x y z
N MET A 1 12.31 25.61 19.65
CA MET A 1 11.59 24.32 19.51
C MET A 1 10.49 24.48 18.48
N ILE A 2 10.45 23.59 17.50
CA ILE A 2 9.38 23.56 16.50
C ILE A 2 8.24 22.68 17.04
N ARG A 3 7.03 23.20 17.03
CA ARG A 3 5.82 22.45 17.41
C ARG A 3 4.86 22.41 16.23
N LEU A 4 4.37 21.21 15.93
CA LEU A 4 3.36 20.98 14.92
C LEU A 4 2.10 20.47 15.62
N LYS A 5 0.94 20.90 15.13
CA LYS A 5 -0.35 20.45 15.62
C LYS A 5 -1.13 19.78 14.51
N THR A 6 -1.71 18.65 14.80
CA THR A 6 -2.58 17.92 13.89
C THR A 6 -3.59 17.09 14.67
N LYS A 7 -4.67 16.68 14.01
CA LYS A 7 -5.64 15.77 14.63
C LYS A 7 -5.13 14.35 14.74
N VAL A 8 -4.31 13.91 13.78
CA VAL A 8 -3.81 12.55 13.70
C VAL A 8 -2.31 12.56 13.44
N VAL A 9 -1.58 11.76 14.21
CA VAL A 9 -0.17 11.49 13.97
C VAL A 9 -0.03 10.02 13.61
N ILE A 10 0.65 9.73 12.50
CA ILE A 10 0.90 8.37 12.02
C ILE A 10 2.38 8.09 12.18
N ILE A 11 2.72 7.03 12.88
CA ILE A 11 4.09 6.60 13.07
C ILE A 11 4.42 5.56 11.98
N GLY A 12 5.27 5.95 11.05
CA GLY A 12 5.71 5.12 9.94
C GLY A 12 5.16 5.56 8.60
N GLY A 13 6.07 5.80 7.65
CA GLY A 13 5.78 6.21 6.26
C GLY A 13 5.80 5.05 5.28
N GLY A 14 5.45 3.84 5.72
CA GLY A 14 5.28 2.70 4.84
C GLY A 14 3.92 2.72 4.13
N PRO A 15 3.60 1.66 3.37
CA PRO A 15 2.36 1.61 2.59
C PRO A 15 1.09 1.82 3.43
N ALA A 16 1.03 1.21 4.60
CA ALA A 16 -0.14 1.33 5.47
C ALA A 16 -0.33 2.76 5.98
N GLY A 17 0.75 3.39 6.46
CA GLY A 17 0.69 4.76 6.97
C GLY A 17 0.36 5.78 5.88
N LEU A 18 0.95 5.62 4.71
CA LEU A 18 0.69 6.50 3.56
C LEU A 18 -0.76 6.36 3.08
N LEU A 19 -1.27 5.14 2.97
CA LEU A 19 -2.66 4.91 2.56
C LEU A 19 -3.64 5.47 3.58
N LEU A 20 -3.39 5.26 4.87
CA LEU A 20 -4.24 5.83 5.93
C LEU A 20 -4.26 7.35 5.85
N SER A 21 -3.10 8.00 5.70
CA SER A 21 -3.02 9.46 5.56
C SER A 21 -3.83 9.95 4.37
N GLN A 22 -3.75 9.27 3.24
CA GLN A 22 -4.51 9.64 2.05
C GLN A 22 -6.02 9.45 2.25
N LEU A 23 -6.45 8.35 2.87
CA LEU A 23 -7.86 8.14 3.18
C LEU A 23 -8.41 9.20 4.13
N LEU A 24 -7.63 9.60 5.14
CA LEU A 24 -7.99 10.69 6.02
C LEU A 24 -8.11 12.01 5.25
N HIS A 25 -7.17 12.27 4.34
CA HIS A 25 -7.18 13.46 3.49
C HIS A 25 -8.46 13.54 2.64
N THR A 26 -8.94 12.43 2.11
CA THR A 26 -10.20 12.41 1.33
C THR A 26 -11.43 12.78 2.16
N ARG A 27 -11.28 12.79 3.48
CA ARG A 27 -12.37 13.19 4.43
C ARG A 27 -12.04 14.47 5.17
N ASP A 28 -11.13 15.26 4.62
CA ASP A 28 -10.69 16.55 5.19
C ASP A 28 -10.13 16.43 6.62
N ILE A 29 -9.49 15.30 6.92
CA ILE A 29 -8.81 15.07 8.19
C ILE A 29 -7.31 15.21 7.95
N GLU A 30 -6.69 16.20 8.58
CA GLU A 30 -5.25 16.39 8.51
C GLU A 30 -4.51 15.32 9.31
N SER A 31 -3.37 14.90 8.80
CA SER A 31 -2.46 13.99 9.49
C SER A 31 -1.02 14.38 9.25
N ILE A 32 -0.15 13.99 10.17
CA ILE A 32 1.30 14.11 10.02
C ILE A 32 1.89 12.71 10.16
N ILE A 33 2.73 12.33 9.19
CA ILE A 33 3.45 11.07 9.21
C ILE A 33 4.86 11.33 9.73
N LEU A 34 5.27 10.55 10.73
CA LEU A 34 6.62 10.56 11.25
C LEU A 34 7.34 9.31 10.76
N GLU A 35 8.41 9.51 9.98
CA GLU A 35 9.21 8.43 9.41
C GLU A 35 10.68 8.64 9.79
N GLN A 36 11.29 7.62 10.39
CA GLN A 36 12.69 7.71 10.83
C GLN A 36 13.71 7.52 9.70
N LYS A 37 13.28 6.98 8.57
CA LYS A 37 14.15 6.72 7.41
C LYS A 37 14.00 7.81 6.36
N THR A 38 14.98 7.90 5.47
CA THR A 38 14.93 8.84 4.36
C THR A 38 13.89 8.44 3.32
N LYS A 39 13.46 9.41 2.51
CA LYS A 39 12.57 9.15 1.37
C LYS A 39 13.17 8.12 0.43
N ALA A 40 14.48 8.23 0.12
CA ALA A 40 15.17 7.28 -0.75
C ALA A 40 15.12 5.87 -0.19
N TYR A 41 15.32 5.70 1.11
CA TYR A 41 15.23 4.40 1.77
C TYR A 41 13.83 3.80 1.64
N VAL A 42 12.79 4.58 1.93
CA VAL A 42 11.40 4.11 1.88
C VAL A 42 11.01 3.71 0.46
N LEU A 43 11.33 4.55 -0.53
CA LEU A 43 10.98 4.27 -1.93
C LEU A 43 11.80 3.12 -2.52
N GLY A 44 13.01 2.89 -2.02
CA GLY A 44 13.88 1.82 -2.49
C GLY A 44 13.61 0.45 -1.88
N ARG A 45 12.69 0.36 -0.90
CA ARG A 45 12.36 -0.93 -0.27
C ARG A 45 11.66 -1.86 -1.26
N ILE A 46 12.18 -3.09 -1.36
CA ILE A 46 11.53 -4.14 -2.16
C ILE A 46 10.45 -4.79 -1.33
N ARG A 47 9.24 -4.86 -1.88
CA ARG A 47 8.09 -5.48 -1.24
C ARG A 47 7.38 -6.40 -2.22
N ALA A 48 6.65 -7.39 -1.69
CA ALA A 48 5.79 -8.23 -2.51
C ALA A 48 4.77 -7.34 -3.24
N GLY A 49 4.63 -7.56 -4.53
CA GLY A 49 3.80 -6.71 -5.39
C GLY A 49 2.39 -7.22 -5.62
N ILE A 50 1.97 -8.28 -4.93
CA ILE A 50 0.62 -8.83 -5.07
C ILE A 50 -0.30 -8.14 -4.07
N LEU A 51 -1.37 -7.51 -4.59
CA LEU A 51 -2.36 -6.82 -3.79
C LEU A 51 -3.67 -7.61 -3.81
N GLU A 52 -4.24 -7.83 -2.63
CA GLU A 52 -5.57 -8.44 -2.54
C GLU A 52 -6.66 -7.44 -2.91
N ARG A 53 -7.86 -7.95 -3.21
CA ARG A 53 -8.98 -7.13 -3.66
C ARG A 53 -9.35 -6.03 -2.65
N GLY A 54 -9.35 -6.33 -1.36
CA GLY A 54 -9.67 -5.33 -0.33
C GLY A 54 -8.74 -4.13 -0.35
N LEU A 55 -7.44 -4.37 -0.51
CA LEU A 55 -6.45 -3.30 -0.62
C LEU A 55 -6.62 -2.51 -1.92
N VAL A 56 -6.88 -3.19 -3.04
CA VAL A 56 -7.15 -2.53 -4.33
C VAL A 56 -8.33 -1.56 -4.19
N ASN A 57 -9.41 -2.00 -3.56
CA ASN A 57 -10.59 -1.16 -3.33
C ASN A 57 -10.27 0.06 -2.47
N LEU A 58 -9.44 -0.08 -1.44
CA LEU A 58 -9.01 1.05 -0.61
C LEU A 58 -8.15 2.05 -1.40
N ILE A 59 -7.27 1.57 -2.26
CA ILE A 59 -6.45 2.44 -3.12
C ILE A 59 -7.34 3.23 -4.08
N GLU A 60 -8.36 2.59 -4.65
CA GLU A 60 -9.34 3.26 -5.50
C GLU A 60 -10.13 4.32 -4.71
N GLU A 61 -10.59 3.98 -3.51
CA GLU A 61 -11.30 4.91 -2.64
C GLU A 61 -10.43 6.12 -2.26
N ALA A 62 -9.14 5.89 -2.07
CA ALA A 62 -8.19 6.95 -1.77
C ALA A 62 -7.87 7.86 -2.98
N GLY A 63 -8.33 7.51 -4.17
CA GLY A 63 -8.05 8.28 -5.39
C GLY A 63 -6.64 8.12 -5.93
N CYS A 64 -5.95 7.01 -5.58
CA CYS A 64 -4.54 6.78 -5.92
C CYS A 64 -4.35 5.58 -6.86
N SER A 65 -5.38 5.18 -7.61
CA SER A 65 -5.36 3.93 -8.37
C SER A 65 -4.87 4.04 -9.81
N ASN A 66 -4.63 5.24 -10.33
CA ASN A 66 -4.29 5.43 -11.74
C ASN A 66 -3.08 4.61 -12.18
N ARG A 67 -1.99 4.70 -11.44
CA ARG A 67 -0.77 3.97 -11.76
C ARG A 67 -0.94 2.46 -11.58
N MET A 68 -1.67 2.05 -10.56
CA MET A 68 -1.98 0.65 -10.31
C MET A 68 -2.71 0.02 -11.50
N HIS A 69 -3.72 0.70 -12.04
CA HIS A 69 -4.45 0.21 -13.21
C HIS A 69 -3.64 0.26 -14.50
N ALA A 70 -2.79 1.27 -14.66
CA ALA A 70 -1.97 1.43 -15.86
C ALA A 70 -0.83 0.42 -15.95
N GLU A 71 -0.23 0.05 -14.82
CA GLU A 71 0.99 -0.77 -14.76
C GLU A 71 0.76 -2.17 -14.20
N GLY A 72 -0.34 -2.39 -13.50
CA GLY A 72 -0.63 -3.66 -12.83
C GLY A 72 -1.27 -4.69 -13.74
N PHE A 73 -1.19 -5.95 -13.29
CA PHE A 73 -1.83 -7.09 -13.97
C PHE A 73 -2.74 -7.80 -12.97
N VAL A 74 -3.90 -8.25 -13.45
CA VAL A 74 -4.80 -9.05 -12.64
C VAL A 74 -4.35 -10.51 -12.70
N HIS A 75 -4.13 -11.12 -11.55
CA HIS A 75 -3.77 -12.52 -11.43
C HIS A 75 -4.95 -13.35 -10.94
N SER A 76 -5.23 -14.44 -11.62
CA SER A 76 -6.33 -15.36 -11.24
C SER A 76 -5.85 -16.52 -10.37
N GLY A 77 -4.55 -16.67 -10.20
CA GLY A 77 -4.00 -17.76 -9.44
C GLY A 77 -2.48 -17.80 -9.50
N THR A 78 -1.90 -18.82 -8.89
CA THR A 78 -0.47 -19.07 -8.93
C THR A 78 -0.17 -20.55 -9.03
N LEU A 79 0.99 -20.88 -9.60
CA LEU A 79 1.47 -22.24 -9.67
C LEU A 79 2.43 -22.51 -8.51
N VAL A 80 2.23 -23.63 -7.85
CA VAL A 80 3.12 -24.09 -6.76
C VAL A 80 3.76 -25.40 -7.18
N SER A 81 5.07 -25.46 -7.06
CA SER A 81 5.85 -26.68 -7.35
C SER A 81 6.33 -27.26 -6.03
N TYR A 82 6.00 -28.52 -5.79
CA TYR A 82 6.43 -29.24 -4.60
C TYR A 82 6.62 -30.73 -4.94
N ASP A 83 7.75 -31.30 -4.54
CA ASP A 83 8.07 -32.72 -4.71
C ASP A 83 7.83 -33.23 -6.14
N LYS A 84 8.33 -32.48 -7.13
CA LYS A 84 8.21 -32.75 -8.58
C LYS A 84 6.79 -32.66 -9.13
N GLU A 85 5.85 -32.19 -8.33
CA GLU A 85 4.48 -31.93 -8.78
C GLU A 85 4.24 -30.43 -8.89
N ILE A 86 3.38 -30.03 -9.82
CA ILE A 86 2.95 -28.66 -10.01
C ILE A 86 1.44 -28.60 -9.88
N PHE A 87 0.96 -27.72 -9.02
CA PHE A 87 -0.48 -27.51 -8.88
C PHE A 87 -0.79 -26.00 -8.87
N ARG A 88 -2.02 -25.68 -9.23
CA ARG A 88 -2.49 -24.31 -9.29
C ARG A 88 -3.35 -23.97 -8.09
N ILE A 89 -3.08 -22.80 -7.48
CA ILE A 89 -3.97 -22.21 -6.48
C ILE A 89 -4.76 -21.11 -7.19
N ASN A 90 -6.07 -21.24 -7.21
CA ASN A 90 -6.96 -20.22 -7.78
C ASN A 90 -7.28 -19.16 -6.75
N PHE A 91 -7.31 -17.89 -7.17
CA PHE A 91 -7.58 -16.74 -6.30
C PHE A 91 -9.05 -16.31 -6.31
N SER A 92 -9.83 -16.90 -7.16
CA SER A 92 -11.27 -16.57 -7.28
C SER A 92 -12.16 -17.58 -6.58
#